data_8ced3fee1b88e04462683d11dbd8f465
#
_entry.id   8ced3fee1b88e04462683d11dbd8f465
#
_cell.length_a   1.000
_cell.length_b   1.000
_cell.length_c   1.000
_cell.angle_alpha   90.00
_cell.angle_beta   90.00
_cell.angle_gamma   90.00
#
_symmetry.space_group_name_H-M   'P 1'
#
loop_
_entity.id
_entity.type
_entity.pdbx_description
1 polymer ?
#
loop_
_entity_poly.entity_id
_entity_poly.type
_entity_poly.pdbx_seq_one_letter_code
_entity_poly.pdbx_strand_id
1 'polypeptide(L)'
;EYMRKGGGELGLIKAYYYFVEHNNNFPKFGMGLGYMRLALLFVPAAIAKFKPRDFAIDMYKEWMHVDNPRGTMHPTLFGDVFANFGFMCFLLGIVYGILVSFVDEFIKATKDPTMRCMKASMVCTLFILIGRGATYNAIFNYIIGVLVLDIIYAVYKMWRRASEDTLYQCS
;
A
#
# COMPACT_ATOMS: atom_id res chain seq x y z
N GLU A 1 -6.01 29.35 8.37
CA GLU A 1 -7.00 28.67 9.21
C GLU A 1 -8.06 27.90 8.41
N TYR A 2 -8.55 28.45 7.29
CA TYR A 2 -9.52 27.79 6.41
C TYR A 2 -8.96 26.50 5.76
N MET A 3 -7.67 26.43 5.49
CA MET A 3 -7.02 25.25 4.91
C MET A 3 -6.97 24.04 5.86
N ARG A 4 -7.02 24.24 7.18
CA ARG A 4 -6.97 23.17 8.18
C ARG A 4 -8.30 22.44 8.40
N LYS A 5 -9.44 23.04 8.02
CA LYS A 5 -10.78 22.49 8.28
C LYS A 5 -11.34 21.54 7.21
N GLY A 6 -10.59 21.25 6.15
CA GLY A 6 -11.05 20.32 5.10
C GLY A 6 -10.77 18.86 5.47
N GLY A 7 -11.79 18.14 5.94
CA GLY A 7 -11.73 16.69 6.12
C GLY A 7 -11.94 15.93 4.80
N GLY A 8 -11.56 14.64 4.75
CA GLY A 8 -11.79 13.76 3.62
C GLY A 8 -10.84 13.97 2.42
N GLU A 9 -11.32 13.72 1.24
CA GLU A 9 -10.54 13.75 -0.02
C GLU A 9 -9.92 15.14 -0.31
N LEU A 10 -10.57 16.23 0.08
CA LEU A 10 -10.01 17.57 -0.04
C LEU A 10 -8.74 17.78 0.81
N GLY A 11 -8.63 17.06 1.92
CA GLY A 11 -7.43 17.07 2.76
C GLY A 11 -6.20 16.48 2.04
N LEU A 12 -6.39 15.48 1.17
CA LEU A 12 -5.30 14.85 0.41
C LEU A 12 -4.70 15.80 -0.61
N ILE A 13 -5.53 16.56 -1.32
CA ILE A 13 -5.09 17.55 -2.31
C ILE A 13 -4.34 18.69 -1.62
N LYS A 14 -4.83 19.15 -0.48
CA LYS A 14 -4.16 20.19 0.32
C LYS A 14 -2.80 19.73 0.82
N ALA A 15 -2.67 18.50 1.26
CA ALA A 15 -1.40 17.92 1.64
C ALA A 15 -0.41 17.88 0.46
N TYR A 16 -0.87 17.55 -0.74
CA TYR A 16 -0.04 17.61 -1.94
C TYR A 16 0.49 19.02 -2.21
N TYR A 17 -0.38 20.04 -2.18
CA TYR A 17 0.04 21.43 -2.38
C TYR A 17 1.02 21.91 -1.31
N TYR A 18 0.81 21.51 -0.07
CA TYR A 18 1.73 21.82 1.01
C TYR A 18 3.15 21.31 0.72
N PHE A 19 3.31 20.09 0.21
CA PHE A 19 4.61 19.57 -0.17
C PHE A 19 5.22 20.29 -1.36
N VAL A 20 4.42 20.63 -2.36
CA VAL A 20 4.90 21.37 -3.52
C VAL A 20 5.38 22.77 -3.10
N GLU A 21 4.63 23.43 -2.23
CA GLU A 21 4.98 24.77 -1.71
C GLU A 21 6.29 24.76 -0.93
N HIS A 22 6.53 23.73 -0.11
CA HIS A 22 7.75 23.58 0.67
C HIS A 22 8.90 22.94 -0.13
N ASN A 23 8.71 22.71 -1.43
CA ASN A 23 9.71 22.20 -2.36
C ASN A 23 10.46 20.96 -1.84
N ASN A 24 9.74 20.00 -1.28
CA ASN A 24 10.30 18.77 -0.70
C ASN A 24 11.30 19.04 0.46
N ASN A 25 11.14 20.14 1.15
CA ASN A 25 12.03 20.57 2.22
C ASN A 25 11.75 19.83 3.55
N PHE A 26 11.37 18.55 3.45
CA PHE A 26 11.14 17.66 4.58
C PHE A 26 12.36 16.76 4.78
N PRO A 27 13.26 17.08 5.73
CA PRO A 27 14.51 16.32 5.91
C PRO A 27 14.28 14.85 6.27
N LYS A 28 13.07 14.50 6.78
CA LYS A 28 12.71 13.13 7.12
C LYS A 28 12.26 12.28 5.95
N PHE A 29 11.84 12.90 4.85
CA PHE A 29 11.19 12.22 3.72
C PHE A 29 12.02 12.25 2.44
N GLY A 30 13.05 13.10 2.40
CA GLY A 30 13.90 13.23 1.23
C GLY A 30 14.64 11.93 0.87
N MET A 31 15.04 11.80 -0.39
CA MET A 31 15.89 10.73 -0.90
C MET A 31 15.28 9.31 -0.80
N GLY A 32 13.95 9.19 -0.81
CA GLY A 32 13.28 7.89 -0.83
C GLY A 32 13.22 7.17 0.52
N LEU A 33 13.47 7.86 1.64
CA LEU A 33 13.40 7.25 2.98
C LEU A 33 12.05 6.58 3.27
N GLY A 34 10.94 7.15 2.78
CA GLY A 34 9.61 6.54 2.89
C GLY A 34 9.55 5.17 2.20
N TYR A 35 10.22 5.03 1.05
CA TYR A 35 10.26 3.77 0.28
C TYR A 35 11.24 2.73 0.86
N MET A 36 12.24 3.15 1.65
CA MET A 36 13.10 2.21 2.37
C MET A 36 12.29 1.31 3.32
N ARG A 37 11.15 1.78 3.80
CA ARG A 37 10.22 0.97 4.59
C ARG A 37 9.66 -0.21 3.80
N LEU A 38 9.52 -0.11 2.46
CA LEU A 38 9.12 -1.24 1.60
C LEU A 38 10.18 -2.34 1.58
N ALA A 39 11.46 -1.96 1.47
CA ALA A 39 12.56 -2.93 1.54
C ALA A 39 12.60 -3.67 2.90
N LEU A 40 12.18 -2.98 3.97
CA LEU A 40 12.13 -3.52 5.33
C LEU A 40 10.73 -4.06 5.70
N LEU A 41 9.90 -4.41 4.71
CA LEU A 41 8.50 -4.79 4.91
C LEU A 41 8.32 -5.88 5.97
N PHE A 42 9.10 -6.95 5.84
CA PHE A 42 8.99 -8.13 6.71
C PHE A 42 9.91 -8.08 7.94
N VAL A 43 10.71 -7.01 8.09
CA VAL A 43 11.62 -6.87 9.24
C VAL A 43 10.86 -6.20 10.40
N PRO A 44 10.71 -6.86 11.56
CA PRO A 44 10.09 -6.25 12.73
C PRO A 44 10.86 -4.98 13.19
N ALA A 45 10.11 -3.97 13.62
CA ALA A 45 10.71 -2.72 14.12
C ALA A 45 11.63 -2.92 15.33
N ALA A 46 11.44 -4.00 16.10
CA ALA A 46 12.31 -4.37 17.21
C ALA A 46 13.74 -4.72 16.76
N ILE A 47 13.89 -5.29 15.54
CA ILE A 47 15.19 -5.66 14.94
C ILE A 47 15.75 -4.48 14.16
N ALA A 48 14.92 -3.83 13.34
CA ALA A 48 15.31 -2.69 12.52
C ALA A 48 14.97 -1.36 13.22
N LYS A 49 15.76 -0.98 14.22
CA LYS A 49 15.57 0.28 14.96
C LYS A 49 15.68 1.54 14.07
N PHE A 50 16.31 1.42 12.90
CA PHE A 50 16.45 2.46 11.90
C PHE A 50 15.26 2.51 10.91
N LYS A 51 14.26 1.62 11.05
CA LYS A 51 13.08 1.59 10.19
C LYS A 51 12.33 2.92 10.27
N PRO A 52 12.13 3.63 9.16
CA PRO A 52 11.41 4.89 9.16
C PRO A 52 10.00 4.74 9.73
N ARG A 53 9.50 5.77 10.40
CA ARG A 53 8.10 5.81 10.85
C ARG A 53 7.16 5.81 9.65
N ASP A 54 5.87 5.64 9.93
CA ASP A 54 4.85 5.75 8.90
C ASP A 54 4.82 7.18 8.37
N PHE A 55 5.02 7.33 7.06
CA PHE A 55 4.99 8.60 6.37
C PHE A 55 3.72 9.41 6.66
N ALA A 56 2.57 8.74 6.69
CA ALA A 56 1.29 9.39 6.96
C ALA A 56 1.18 10.00 8.36
N ILE A 57 1.86 9.42 9.35
CA ILE A 57 1.91 9.95 10.72
C ILE A 57 2.81 11.18 10.77
N ASP A 58 4.00 11.09 10.17
CA ASP A 58 4.93 12.21 10.14
C ASP A 58 4.37 13.38 9.33
N MET A 59 3.62 13.09 8.24
CA MET A 59 2.87 14.10 7.49
C MET A 59 1.85 14.84 8.33
N TYR A 60 1.05 14.09 9.07
CA TYR A 60 0.04 14.69 9.93
C TYR A 60 0.67 15.57 11.01
N LYS A 61 1.81 15.11 11.57
CA LYS A 61 2.59 15.91 12.54
C LYS A 61 3.05 17.25 11.97
N GLU A 62 3.66 17.23 10.80
CA GLU A 62 4.15 18.46 10.14
C GLU A 62 3.00 19.39 9.73
N TRP A 63 1.94 18.84 9.16
CA TRP A 63 0.76 19.61 8.76
C TRP A 63 0.06 20.30 9.92
N MET A 64 -0.13 19.58 11.03
CA MET A 64 -0.87 20.09 12.18
C MET A 64 0.02 20.80 13.20
N HIS A 65 1.35 20.76 13.05
CA HIS A 65 2.33 21.29 14.01
C HIS A 65 2.12 20.73 15.43
N VAL A 66 1.87 19.42 15.55
CA VAL A 66 1.65 18.74 16.83
C VAL A 66 2.69 17.64 17.06
N ASP A 67 3.17 17.53 18.31
CA ASP A 67 4.20 16.55 18.64
C ASP A 67 3.68 15.10 18.72
N ASN A 68 2.44 14.90 19.18
CA ASN A 68 1.80 13.59 19.31
C ASN A 68 0.56 13.50 18.42
N PRO A 69 0.73 13.19 17.13
CA PRO A 69 -0.39 13.09 16.21
C PRO A 69 -1.27 11.88 16.53
N ARG A 70 -2.59 12.11 16.62
CA ARG A 70 -3.60 11.05 16.77
C ARG A 70 -4.25 10.65 15.44
N GLY A 71 -3.72 11.17 14.33
CA GLY A 71 -4.25 10.93 13.00
C GLY A 71 -3.18 10.62 11.99
N THR A 72 -3.61 10.34 10.78
CA THR A 72 -2.75 10.09 9.61
C THR A 72 -3.20 11.00 8.46
N MET A 73 -2.27 11.44 7.65
CA MET A 73 -2.54 12.21 6.44
C MET A 73 -1.73 11.63 5.28
N HIS A 74 -2.43 11.28 4.21
CA HIS A 74 -1.82 10.77 2.99
C HIS A 74 -1.88 11.85 1.91
N PRO A 75 -0.75 12.20 1.28
CA PRO A 75 -0.68 13.34 0.34
C PRO A 75 -1.04 12.96 -1.10
N THR A 76 -1.75 11.90 -1.35
CA THR A 76 -1.92 11.24 -2.65
C THR A 76 -0.64 10.55 -3.16
N LEU A 77 -0.74 9.74 -4.22
CA LEU A 77 0.43 9.13 -4.87
C LEU A 77 1.44 10.20 -5.32
N PHE A 78 0.96 11.27 -5.96
CA PHE A 78 1.83 12.31 -6.46
C PHE A 78 2.56 13.06 -5.34
N GLY A 79 1.88 13.33 -4.23
CA GLY A 79 2.48 13.97 -3.06
C GLY A 79 3.50 13.06 -2.36
N ASP A 80 3.21 11.77 -2.21
CA ASP A 80 4.12 10.78 -1.63
C ASP A 80 5.41 10.67 -2.46
N VAL A 81 5.26 10.53 -3.78
CA VAL A 81 6.39 10.40 -4.71
C VAL A 81 7.20 11.70 -4.77
N PHE A 82 6.53 12.85 -4.81
CA PHE A 82 7.19 14.15 -4.84
C PHE A 82 7.94 14.44 -3.53
N ALA A 83 7.35 14.15 -2.37
CA ALA A 83 7.99 14.31 -1.07
C ALA A 83 9.26 13.47 -0.92
N ASN A 84 9.29 12.26 -1.51
CA ASN A 84 10.44 11.36 -1.44
C ASN A 84 11.52 11.66 -2.47
N PHE A 85 11.17 12.14 -3.67
CA PHE A 85 12.11 12.22 -4.81
C PHE A 85 12.12 13.59 -5.50
N GLY A 86 11.29 14.54 -5.06
CA GLY A 86 11.20 15.86 -5.68
C GLY A 86 10.86 15.74 -7.17
N PHE A 87 11.54 16.53 -8.00
CA PHE A 87 11.31 16.52 -9.45
C PHE A 87 11.71 15.21 -10.15
N MET A 88 12.46 14.33 -9.50
CA MET A 88 12.78 13.00 -10.05
C MET A 88 11.60 12.01 -9.92
N CYS A 89 10.48 12.44 -9.37
CA CYS A 89 9.28 11.62 -9.15
C CYS A 89 8.73 10.97 -10.43
N PHE A 90 8.93 11.55 -11.60
CA PHE A 90 8.47 10.97 -12.87
C PHE A 90 9.12 9.62 -13.19
N LEU A 91 10.35 9.36 -12.71
CA LEU A 91 11.03 8.07 -12.90
C LEU A 91 10.31 6.94 -12.15
N LEU A 92 9.61 7.25 -11.07
CA LEU A 92 8.80 6.28 -10.34
C LEU A 92 7.58 5.82 -11.13
N GLY A 93 7.12 6.57 -12.12
CA GLY A 93 6.11 6.10 -13.05
C GLY A 93 6.51 4.79 -13.74
N ILE A 94 7.80 4.62 -14.07
CA ILE A 94 8.33 3.37 -14.63
C ILE A 94 8.22 2.24 -13.59
N VAL A 95 8.59 2.50 -12.34
CA VAL A 95 8.52 1.50 -11.25
C VAL A 95 7.07 1.06 -11.01
N TYR A 96 6.13 2.01 -10.99
CA TYR A 96 4.71 1.68 -10.88
C TYR A 96 4.18 0.94 -12.11
N GLY A 97 4.64 1.26 -13.31
CA GLY A 97 4.32 0.52 -14.53
C GLY A 97 4.77 -0.94 -14.46
N ILE A 98 5.99 -1.19 -13.97
CA ILE A 98 6.50 -2.54 -13.72
C ILE A 98 5.66 -3.26 -12.66
N LEU A 99 5.31 -2.59 -11.58
CA LEU A 99 4.44 -3.16 -10.53
C LEU A 99 3.08 -3.60 -11.10
N VAL A 100 2.44 -2.73 -11.89
CA VAL A 100 1.16 -3.04 -12.55
C VAL A 100 1.29 -4.26 -13.45
N SER A 101 2.31 -4.30 -14.30
CA SER A 101 2.57 -5.42 -15.21
C SER A 101 2.81 -6.72 -14.44
N PHE A 102 3.59 -6.66 -13.36
CA PHE A 102 3.86 -7.82 -12.51
C PHE A 102 2.57 -8.37 -11.86
N VAL A 103 1.73 -7.49 -11.33
CA VAL A 103 0.45 -7.87 -10.73
C VAL A 103 -0.50 -8.47 -11.77
N ASP A 104 -0.57 -7.89 -12.96
CA ASP A 104 -1.39 -8.40 -14.06
C ASP A 104 -0.96 -9.80 -14.50
N GLU A 105 0.33 -10.02 -14.72
CA GLU A 105 0.88 -11.34 -15.06
C GLU A 105 0.65 -12.36 -13.94
N PHE A 106 0.81 -11.96 -12.68
CA PHE A 106 0.54 -12.82 -11.53
C PHE A 106 -0.93 -13.27 -11.47
N ILE A 107 -1.87 -12.38 -11.77
CA ILE A 107 -3.31 -12.71 -11.84
C ILE A 107 -3.58 -13.65 -13.02
N LYS A 108 -3.03 -13.36 -14.21
CA LYS A 108 -3.19 -14.19 -15.41
C LYS A 108 -2.64 -15.60 -15.24
N ALA A 109 -1.55 -15.75 -14.50
CA ALA A 109 -0.95 -17.06 -14.21
C ALA A 109 -1.85 -17.94 -13.31
N THR A 110 -2.85 -17.36 -12.64
CA THR A 110 -3.79 -18.13 -11.80
C THR A 110 -4.77 -18.92 -12.68
N LYS A 111 -4.67 -20.26 -12.63
CA LYS A 111 -5.47 -21.17 -13.49
C LYS A 111 -6.95 -21.19 -13.13
N ASP A 112 -7.27 -21.17 -11.84
CA ASP A 112 -8.64 -21.23 -11.34
C ASP A 112 -9.36 -19.89 -11.56
N PRO A 113 -10.53 -19.86 -12.26
CA PRO A 113 -11.25 -18.63 -12.56
C PRO A 113 -11.74 -17.90 -11.30
N THR A 114 -12.17 -18.64 -10.28
CA THR A 114 -12.68 -18.08 -9.02
C THR A 114 -11.55 -17.36 -8.29
N MET A 115 -10.40 -18.02 -8.15
CA MET A 115 -9.22 -17.42 -7.54
C MET A 115 -8.69 -16.24 -8.33
N ARG A 116 -8.76 -16.30 -9.66
CA ARG A 116 -8.40 -15.17 -10.52
C ARG A 116 -9.28 -13.96 -10.25
N CYS A 117 -10.59 -14.13 -10.17
CA CYS A 117 -11.52 -13.05 -9.84
C CYS A 117 -11.27 -12.48 -8.44
N MET A 118 -11.04 -13.34 -7.44
CA MET A 118 -10.73 -12.90 -6.08
C MET A 118 -9.44 -12.08 -6.01
N LYS A 119 -8.36 -12.54 -6.65
CA LYS A 119 -7.10 -11.80 -6.72
C LYS A 119 -7.26 -10.48 -7.47
N ALA A 120 -8.02 -10.46 -8.57
CA ALA A 120 -8.32 -9.25 -9.31
C ALA A 120 -9.10 -8.21 -8.48
N SER A 121 -10.07 -8.65 -7.68
CA SER A 121 -10.81 -7.73 -6.80
C SER A 121 -9.92 -7.07 -5.74
N MET A 122 -8.90 -7.78 -5.24
CA MET A 122 -7.95 -7.20 -4.30
C MET A 122 -7.05 -6.14 -4.92
N VAL A 123 -6.84 -6.18 -6.24
CA VAL A 123 -6.07 -5.16 -6.96
C VAL A 123 -6.76 -3.79 -6.91
N CYS A 124 -8.09 -3.76 -6.89
CA CYS A 124 -8.82 -2.50 -6.71
C CYS A 124 -8.44 -1.83 -5.37
N THR A 125 -8.38 -2.60 -4.29
CA THR A 125 -7.94 -2.09 -2.98
C THR A 125 -6.48 -1.64 -3.01
N LEU A 126 -5.59 -2.42 -3.67
CA LEU A 126 -4.19 -2.07 -3.85
C LEU A 126 -4.05 -0.69 -4.52
N PHE A 127 -4.74 -0.47 -5.65
CA PHE A 127 -4.62 0.80 -6.39
C PHE A 127 -5.29 1.97 -5.68
N ILE A 128 -6.41 1.76 -4.98
CA ILE A 128 -7.02 2.81 -4.15
C ILE A 128 -6.03 3.29 -3.07
N LEU A 129 -5.38 2.37 -2.37
CA LEU A 129 -4.42 2.71 -1.32
C LEU A 129 -3.14 3.36 -1.89
N ILE A 130 -2.64 2.89 -3.04
CA ILE A 130 -1.53 3.54 -3.75
C ILE A 130 -1.92 4.96 -4.16
N GLY A 131 -3.10 5.14 -4.75
CA GLY A 131 -3.60 6.45 -5.17
C GLY A 131 -3.72 7.44 -4.02
N ARG A 132 -3.97 6.96 -2.80
CA ARG A 132 -3.98 7.78 -1.57
C ARG A 132 -2.57 8.12 -1.04
N GLY A 133 -1.51 7.55 -1.58
CA GLY A 133 -0.14 7.75 -1.09
C GLY A 133 0.22 6.81 0.08
N ALA A 134 -0.48 5.69 0.21
CA ALA A 134 -0.22 4.67 1.22
C ALA A 134 0.46 3.43 0.60
N THR A 135 1.46 3.63 -0.23
CA THR A 135 2.10 2.58 -1.04
C THR A 135 2.61 1.41 -0.20
N TYR A 136 3.26 1.68 0.94
CA TYR A 136 3.71 0.65 1.86
C TYR A 136 2.55 -0.24 2.35
N ASN A 137 1.49 0.39 2.86
CA ASN A 137 0.32 -0.32 3.40
C ASN A 137 -0.43 -1.07 2.29
N ALA A 138 -0.49 -0.50 1.08
CA ALA A 138 -1.12 -1.10 -0.07
C ALA A 138 -0.45 -2.43 -0.46
N ILE A 139 0.86 -2.41 -0.63
CA ILE A 139 1.66 -3.58 -1.00
C ILE A 139 1.61 -4.64 0.10
N PHE A 140 1.76 -4.23 1.37
CA PHE A 140 1.68 -5.14 2.50
C PHE A 140 0.33 -5.85 2.57
N ASN A 141 -0.77 -5.09 2.53
CA ASN A 141 -2.12 -5.65 2.60
C ASN A 141 -2.42 -6.56 1.40
N TYR A 142 -1.93 -6.21 0.20
CA TYR A 142 -2.10 -7.05 -0.97
C TYR A 142 -1.39 -8.40 -0.83
N ILE A 143 -0.12 -8.39 -0.41
CA ILE A 143 0.66 -9.63 -0.21
C ILE A 143 0.00 -10.51 0.85
N ILE A 144 -0.31 -9.97 2.02
CA ILE A 144 -0.96 -10.73 3.10
C ILE A 144 -2.33 -11.24 2.67
N GLY A 145 -3.13 -10.40 2.03
CA GLY A 145 -4.45 -10.79 1.56
C GLY A 145 -4.41 -11.92 0.54
N VAL A 146 -3.49 -11.88 -0.44
CA VAL A 146 -3.31 -12.97 -1.40
C VAL A 146 -2.87 -14.26 -0.72
N LEU A 147 -1.92 -14.19 0.22
CA LEU A 147 -1.48 -15.37 1.00
C LEU A 147 -2.63 -15.99 1.79
N VAL A 148 -3.43 -15.17 2.47
CA VAL A 148 -4.62 -15.64 3.21
C VAL A 148 -5.63 -16.30 2.27
N LEU A 149 -5.91 -15.69 1.12
CA LEU A 149 -6.80 -16.28 0.11
C LEU A 149 -6.28 -17.62 -0.40
N ASP A 150 -5.00 -17.73 -0.71
CA ASP A 150 -4.40 -18.98 -1.21
C ASP A 150 -4.48 -20.08 -0.14
N ILE A 151 -4.28 -19.76 1.14
CA ILE A 151 -4.43 -20.71 2.26
C ILE A 151 -5.91 -21.16 2.40
N ILE A 152 -6.84 -20.23 2.42
CA ILE A 152 -8.29 -20.55 2.53
C ILE A 152 -8.71 -21.44 1.37
N TYR A 153 -8.30 -21.11 0.16
CA TYR A 153 -8.61 -21.89 -1.03
C TYR A 153 -8.01 -23.29 -0.98
N ALA A 154 -6.77 -23.43 -0.52
CA ALA A 154 -6.12 -24.74 -0.34
C ALA A 154 -6.88 -25.61 0.67
N VAL A 155 -7.27 -25.04 1.82
CA VAL A 155 -8.08 -25.74 2.84
C VAL A 155 -9.45 -26.15 2.28
N TYR A 156 -10.13 -25.23 1.58
CA TYR A 156 -11.40 -25.54 0.93
C TYR A 156 -11.28 -26.71 -0.07
N LYS A 157 -10.23 -26.73 -0.88
CA LYS A 157 -9.98 -27.77 -1.86
C LYS A 157 -9.68 -29.14 -1.22
N MET A 158 -8.95 -29.13 -0.11
CA MET A 158 -8.70 -30.36 0.67
C MET A 158 -10.00 -30.91 1.28
N TRP A 159 -10.81 -30.03 1.89
CA TRP A 159 -12.08 -30.41 2.50
C TRP A 159 -13.05 -30.97 1.44
N ARG A 160 -13.15 -30.33 0.29
CA ARG A 160 -14.01 -30.79 -0.82
C ARG A 160 -13.59 -32.18 -1.31
N ARG A 161 -12.31 -32.47 -1.50
CA ARG A 161 -11.82 -33.79 -1.89
C ARG A 161 -12.17 -34.87 -0.87
N ALA A 162 -11.93 -34.59 0.42
CA ALA A 162 -12.26 -35.52 1.48
C ALA A 162 -13.78 -35.84 1.52
N SER A 163 -14.62 -34.85 1.24
CA SER A 163 -16.09 -35.04 1.16
C SER A 163 -16.50 -35.89 -0.05
N GLU A 164 -15.88 -35.71 -1.21
CA GLU A 164 -16.13 -36.52 -2.41
C GLU A 164 -15.71 -37.98 -2.19
N ASP A 165 -14.52 -38.22 -1.59
CA ASP A 165 -14.03 -39.57 -1.29
C ASP A 165 -14.95 -40.34 -0.33
N THR A 166 -15.55 -39.63 0.66
CA THR A 166 -16.50 -40.23 1.61
C THR A 166 -17.79 -40.68 0.91
N LEU A 167 -18.28 -39.91 -0.06
CA LEU A 167 -19.47 -40.25 -0.82
C LEU A 167 -19.26 -41.50 -1.72
N TYR A 168 -18.07 -41.68 -2.31
CA TYR A 168 -17.75 -42.88 -3.10
C TYR A 168 -17.57 -44.13 -2.27
N GLN A 169 -17.24 -44.03 -0.98
CA GLN A 169 -17.15 -45.19 -0.09
C GLN A 169 -18.49 -45.69 0.43
N CYS A 170 -19.54 -44.86 0.36
CA CYS A 170 -20.88 -45.18 0.83
C CYS A 170 -21.82 -45.71 -0.29
N SER A 171 -21.37 -45.68 -1.54
CA SER A 171 -22.10 -46.21 -2.71
C SER A 171 -21.61 -47.58 -3.11
#